data_60dea6290e2c5a13c6f397f3c34b661a
#
_entry.id   60dea6290e2c5a13c6f397f3c34b661a
#
_cell.length_a   1.000
_cell.length_b   1.000
_cell.length_c   1.000
_cell.angle_alpha   90.00
_cell.angle_beta   90.00
_cell.angle_gamma   90.00
#
_symmetry.space_group_name_H-M   'P 1'
#
loop_
_entity.id
_entity.type
_entity.pdbx_description
1 polymer ?
#
loop_
_entity_poly.entity_id
_entity_poly.type
_entity_poly.pdbx_seq_one_letter_code
_entity_poly.pdbx_strand_id
1 'polypeptide(L)'
;MPLFSKKNYSTVKVRKRDIPDGLWLKCPGCQEIIFKQELEENASVCPKCGYHFQMSRAERIKLLLEEGSFDEWDSDLFSVDTLGFTGTASYTSKLEENRRKTGYHDAISIGRGRMGPHDVGFGVMDFTFLGASMGSVVGEKVTRLVEKSTAQRLPVILVCASGGARMYEGMFSLMQMAKTSGALARHAAAGLAYIPILTHPTTAGVMASFATLGDLIVAEPAALIGFAGPRVIKETTQQDLPDGFQRSEFLLKKGLLDLVVNRKQLKQTLILVLDYLLDKPVVVANG
;
A
#
# COMPACT_ATOMS: atom_id res chain seq x y z
N MET A 1 -56.69 -33.67 47.64
CA MET A 1 -56.59 -33.23 46.24
C MET A 1 -55.53 -32.17 46.15
N PRO A 2 -54.36 -32.36 45.52
CA PRO A 2 -53.40 -31.29 45.28
C PRO A 2 -53.67 -30.67 43.88
N LEU A 3 -54.02 -29.38 43.88
CA LEU A 3 -54.51 -28.58 42.77
C LEU A 3 -53.42 -27.83 42.01
N PHE A 4 -52.12 -28.25 42.01
CA PHE A 4 -51.07 -27.64 41.21
C PHE A 4 -50.15 -28.67 40.61
N SER A 5 -50.43 -29.00 39.35
CA SER A 5 -49.50 -29.73 38.48
C SER A 5 -48.38 -28.77 38.00
N LYS A 6 -47.13 -29.05 38.33
CA LYS A 6 -45.96 -28.31 37.79
C LYS A 6 -45.88 -28.55 36.30
N LYS A 7 -45.96 -27.47 35.50
CA LYS A 7 -45.67 -27.51 34.07
C LYS A 7 -44.18 -27.88 33.85
N ASN A 8 -43.91 -29.02 33.22
CA ASN A 8 -42.58 -29.38 32.78
C ASN A 8 -42.19 -28.52 31.58
N TYR A 9 -41.27 -27.59 31.78
CA TYR A 9 -40.65 -26.86 30.69
C TYR A 9 -39.53 -27.73 30.12
N SER A 10 -39.64 -28.15 28.87
CA SER A 10 -38.54 -28.76 28.14
C SER A 10 -37.58 -27.65 27.71
N THR A 11 -36.37 -27.65 28.25
CA THR A 11 -35.28 -26.78 27.76
C THR A 11 -34.85 -27.24 26.40
N VAL A 12 -35.24 -26.51 25.37
CA VAL A 12 -34.72 -26.70 24.02
C VAL A 12 -33.25 -26.22 24.05
N LYS A 13 -32.32 -27.16 23.97
CA LYS A 13 -30.90 -26.82 23.74
C LYS A 13 -30.76 -26.20 22.33
N VAL A 14 -30.81 -24.88 22.27
CA VAL A 14 -30.41 -24.16 21.05
C VAL A 14 -28.92 -24.43 20.86
N ARG A 15 -28.55 -25.21 19.83
CA ARG A 15 -27.15 -25.27 19.38
C ARG A 15 -26.75 -23.85 18.99
N LYS A 16 -25.90 -23.23 19.80
CA LYS A 16 -25.17 -22.03 19.35
C LYS A 16 -24.46 -22.43 18.05
N ARG A 17 -24.86 -21.82 16.94
CA ARG A 17 -24.04 -21.90 15.73
C ARG A 17 -22.75 -21.18 16.09
N ASP A 18 -21.63 -21.90 16.07
CA ASP A 18 -20.30 -21.26 16.11
C ASP A 18 -20.22 -20.36 14.88
N ILE A 19 -20.36 -19.08 15.11
CA ILE A 19 -20.08 -18.06 14.09
C ILE A 19 -18.56 -18.00 14.05
N PRO A 20 -17.93 -18.33 12.91
CA PRO A 20 -16.46 -18.28 12.80
C PRO A 20 -15.95 -16.89 13.20
N ASP A 21 -14.96 -16.84 14.08
CA ASP A 21 -14.30 -15.60 14.47
C ASP A 21 -13.73 -14.89 13.23
N GLY A 22 -13.88 -13.57 13.15
CA GLY A 22 -13.29 -12.76 12.09
C GLY A 22 -14.19 -12.49 10.86
N LEU A 23 -15.47 -12.91 10.89
CA LEU A 23 -16.43 -12.58 9.81
C LEU A 23 -16.84 -11.09 9.80
N TRP A 24 -16.70 -10.42 10.95
CA TRP A 24 -17.12 -9.04 11.13
C TRP A 24 -15.94 -8.17 11.53
N LEU A 25 -15.85 -6.98 10.96
CA LEU A 25 -14.82 -5.99 11.24
C LEU A 25 -15.47 -4.67 11.65
N LYS A 26 -14.87 -4.01 12.64
CA LYS A 26 -15.28 -2.66 13.02
C LYS A 26 -14.51 -1.64 12.20
N CYS A 27 -15.22 -0.75 11.50
CA CYS A 27 -14.59 0.29 10.69
C CYS A 27 -13.92 1.35 11.59
N PRO A 28 -12.62 1.65 11.39
CA PRO A 28 -11.95 2.71 12.15
C PRO A 28 -12.52 4.11 11.87
N GLY A 29 -13.09 4.33 10.68
CA GLY A 29 -13.64 5.62 10.28
C GLY A 29 -15.00 5.93 10.89
N CYS A 30 -15.99 5.04 10.73
CA CYS A 30 -17.37 5.28 11.19
C CYS A 30 -17.79 4.43 12.39
N GLN A 31 -16.92 3.54 12.89
CA GLN A 31 -17.16 2.61 14.00
C GLN A 31 -18.26 1.55 13.74
N GLU A 32 -18.84 1.51 12.55
CA GLU A 32 -19.85 0.53 12.15
C GLU A 32 -19.24 -0.87 11.98
N ILE A 33 -20.05 -1.89 12.20
CA ILE A 33 -19.68 -3.29 11.99
C ILE A 33 -19.95 -3.63 10.52
N ILE A 34 -18.94 -4.19 9.85
CA ILE A 34 -18.98 -4.52 8.42
C ILE A 34 -18.69 -6.00 8.26
N PHE A 35 -19.41 -6.67 7.37
CA PHE A 35 -19.13 -8.04 6.99
C PHE A 35 -17.86 -8.10 6.12
N LYS A 36 -16.94 -8.98 6.46
CA LYS A 36 -15.62 -9.05 5.83
C LYS A 36 -15.71 -9.31 4.32
N GLN A 37 -16.59 -10.20 3.90
CA GLN A 37 -16.81 -10.50 2.49
C GLN A 37 -17.32 -9.27 1.72
N GLU A 38 -18.28 -8.52 2.27
CA GLU A 38 -18.77 -7.27 1.68
C GLU A 38 -17.63 -6.24 1.51
N LEU A 39 -16.72 -6.18 2.48
CA LEU A 39 -15.56 -5.31 2.41
C LEU A 39 -14.59 -5.74 1.31
N GLU A 40 -14.32 -7.04 1.17
CA GLU A 40 -13.47 -7.61 0.12
C GLU A 40 -14.06 -7.37 -1.29
N GLU A 41 -15.36 -7.61 -1.48
CA GLU A 41 -16.09 -7.33 -2.73
C GLU A 41 -16.08 -5.82 -3.06
N ASN A 42 -16.02 -4.97 -2.04
CA ASN A 42 -15.94 -3.52 -2.18
C ASN A 42 -14.50 -2.97 -2.26
N ALA A 43 -13.54 -3.78 -2.71
CA ALA A 43 -12.13 -3.43 -2.84
C ALA A 43 -11.50 -2.92 -1.52
N SER A 44 -11.89 -3.50 -0.40
CA SER A 44 -11.46 -3.10 0.95
C SER A 44 -11.75 -1.62 1.28
N VAL A 45 -12.84 -1.08 0.74
CA VAL A 45 -13.37 0.26 1.05
C VAL A 45 -14.66 0.11 1.85
N CYS A 46 -14.76 0.80 2.97
CA CYS A 46 -15.97 0.77 3.80
C CYS A 46 -17.21 1.19 3.00
N PRO A 47 -18.26 0.36 2.90
CA PRO A 47 -19.47 0.72 2.16
C PRO A 47 -20.27 1.85 2.83
N LYS A 48 -20.05 2.11 4.14
CA LYS A 48 -20.77 3.12 4.90
C LYS A 48 -20.13 4.51 4.81
N CYS A 49 -18.81 4.62 5.01
CA CYS A 49 -18.13 5.91 5.10
C CYS A 49 -17.01 6.13 4.08
N GLY A 50 -16.72 5.16 3.22
CA GLY A 50 -15.65 5.27 2.25
C GLY A 50 -14.23 5.12 2.83
N TYR A 51 -14.07 4.69 4.08
CA TYR A 51 -12.76 4.46 4.67
C TYR A 51 -12.01 3.37 3.91
N HIS A 52 -10.75 3.64 3.51
CA HIS A 52 -9.89 2.70 2.79
C HIS A 52 -9.09 1.87 3.79
N PHE A 53 -9.46 0.59 3.94
CA PHE A 53 -8.69 -0.35 4.74
C PHE A 53 -7.36 -0.70 4.08
N GLN A 54 -6.41 -1.20 4.86
CA GLN A 54 -5.18 -1.77 4.30
C GLN A 54 -5.53 -2.93 3.37
N MET A 55 -4.78 -3.06 2.29
CA MET A 55 -4.94 -4.09 1.28
C MET A 55 -3.60 -4.79 1.07
N SER A 56 -3.60 -6.10 1.00
CA SER A 56 -2.41 -6.89 0.73
C SER A 56 -1.88 -6.64 -0.68
N ARG A 57 -0.60 -6.99 -0.91
CA ARG A 57 0.00 -6.88 -2.25
C ARG A 57 -0.71 -7.75 -3.28
N ALA A 58 -1.14 -8.95 -2.90
CA ALA A 58 -1.86 -9.84 -3.80
C ALA A 58 -3.19 -9.25 -4.28
N GLU A 59 -3.98 -8.66 -3.35
CA GLU A 59 -5.22 -7.97 -3.68
C GLU A 59 -4.96 -6.74 -4.55
N ARG A 60 -3.89 -5.97 -4.31
CA ARG A 60 -3.50 -4.82 -5.15
C ARG A 60 -3.14 -5.23 -6.57
N ILE A 61 -2.36 -6.30 -6.73
CA ILE A 61 -2.01 -6.86 -8.05
C ILE A 61 -3.28 -7.25 -8.78
N LYS A 62 -4.17 -8.02 -8.13
CA LYS A 62 -5.45 -8.45 -8.71
C LYS A 62 -6.37 -7.26 -9.08
N LEU A 63 -6.35 -6.18 -8.28
CA LEU A 63 -7.19 -5.01 -8.52
C LEU A 63 -6.71 -4.19 -9.73
N LEU A 64 -5.40 -4.03 -9.88
CA LEU A 64 -4.82 -3.06 -10.81
C LEU A 64 -4.36 -3.68 -12.13
N LEU A 65 -3.91 -4.93 -12.11
CA LEU A 65 -3.41 -5.60 -13.30
C LEU A 65 -4.45 -6.54 -13.92
N GLU A 66 -4.21 -6.96 -15.14
CA GLU A 66 -4.98 -8.04 -15.79
C GLU A 66 -4.63 -9.38 -15.15
N GLU A 67 -5.62 -10.24 -15.02
CA GLU A 67 -5.47 -11.54 -14.39
C GLU A 67 -4.35 -12.36 -15.07
N GLY A 68 -3.45 -12.93 -14.25
CA GLY A 68 -2.33 -13.75 -14.72
C GLY A 68 -1.23 -12.98 -15.47
N SER A 69 -1.32 -11.65 -15.58
CA SER A 69 -0.33 -10.86 -16.32
C SER A 69 0.92 -10.48 -15.51
N PHE A 70 0.90 -10.65 -14.19
CA PHE A 70 2.02 -10.23 -13.34
C PHE A 70 3.14 -11.26 -13.36
N ASP A 71 4.29 -10.87 -13.92
CA ASP A 71 5.54 -11.61 -13.90
C ASP A 71 6.47 -11.00 -12.84
N GLU A 72 6.60 -11.67 -11.68
CA GLU A 72 7.36 -11.15 -10.55
C GLU A 72 8.87 -11.28 -10.78
N TRP A 73 9.60 -10.18 -10.57
CA TRP A 73 11.05 -10.12 -10.65
C TRP A 73 11.72 -10.16 -9.28
N ASP A 74 12.90 -10.80 -9.21
CA ASP A 74 13.74 -10.81 -8.01
C ASP A 74 12.98 -11.24 -6.72
N SER A 75 12.08 -12.22 -6.84
CA SER A 75 11.27 -12.72 -5.74
C SER A 75 12.11 -13.35 -4.62
N ASP A 76 13.32 -13.83 -4.94
CA ASP A 76 14.29 -14.48 -4.06
C ASP A 76 15.14 -13.52 -3.22
N LEU A 77 15.09 -12.19 -3.50
CA LEU A 77 15.82 -11.22 -2.69
C LEU A 77 15.18 -11.05 -1.30
N PHE A 78 16.01 -11.14 -0.27
CA PHE A 78 15.60 -10.99 1.12
C PHE A 78 16.62 -10.23 1.95
N SER A 79 16.14 -9.48 2.94
CA SER A 79 16.98 -8.74 3.88
C SER A 79 17.72 -9.68 4.82
N VAL A 80 18.96 -9.29 5.16
CA VAL A 80 19.81 -9.93 6.16
C VAL A 80 20.27 -8.89 7.18
N ASP A 81 20.58 -9.34 8.39
CA ASP A 81 21.12 -8.46 9.44
C ASP A 81 22.63 -8.36 9.29
N THR A 82 23.08 -7.27 8.64
CA THR A 82 24.53 -6.99 8.44
C THR A 82 25.15 -6.21 9.60
N LEU A 83 24.33 -5.59 10.46
CA LEU A 83 24.81 -4.76 11.56
C LEU A 83 24.74 -5.43 12.93
N GLY A 84 24.10 -6.61 13.02
CA GLY A 84 23.84 -7.27 14.30
C GLY A 84 22.92 -6.45 15.20
N PHE A 85 21.95 -5.73 14.62
CA PHE A 85 21.12 -4.79 15.36
C PHE A 85 20.18 -5.51 16.33
N THR A 86 20.24 -5.10 17.58
CA THR A 86 19.36 -5.59 18.64
C THR A 86 18.68 -4.42 19.34
N GLY A 87 17.35 -4.35 19.24
CA GLY A 87 16.49 -3.44 19.99
C GLY A 87 15.70 -4.21 21.05
N THR A 88 14.37 -4.15 21.03
CA THR A 88 13.50 -4.99 21.87
C THR A 88 13.57 -6.48 21.48
N ALA A 89 13.96 -6.76 20.23
CA ALA A 89 14.31 -8.09 19.71
C ALA A 89 15.37 -7.89 18.61
N SER A 90 16.11 -8.97 18.27
CA SER A 90 17.09 -8.92 17.19
C SER A 90 16.40 -8.69 15.83
N TYR A 91 17.08 -8.03 14.90
CA TYR A 91 16.56 -7.81 13.57
C TYR A 91 16.31 -9.13 12.82
N THR A 92 17.21 -10.10 12.98
CA THR A 92 17.03 -11.45 12.41
C THR A 92 15.72 -12.08 12.87
N SER A 93 15.41 -12.08 14.18
CA SER A 93 14.15 -12.63 14.70
C SER A 93 12.92 -11.90 14.13
N LYS A 94 13.01 -10.58 13.96
CA LYS A 94 11.93 -9.79 13.36
C LYS A 94 11.71 -10.14 11.89
N LEU A 95 12.78 -10.36 11.12
CA LEU A 95 12.68 -10.80 9.73
C LEU A 95 12.02 -12.18 9.62
N GLU A 96 12.46 -13.14 10.42
CA GLU A 96 11.92 -14.50 10.42
C GLU A 96 10.43 -14.52 10.82
N GLU A 97 10.07 -13.78 11.87
CA GLU A 97 8.67 -13.65 12.31
C GLU A 97 7.79 -13.12 11.18
N ASN A 98 8.22 -12.02 10.51
CA ASN A 98 7.45 -11.42 9.44
C ASN A 98 7.36 -12.32 8.20
N ARG A 99 8.43 -13.01 7.81
CA ARG A 99 8.43 -13.99 6.72
C ARG A 99 7.43 -15.11 7.00
N ARG A 100 7.46 -15.67 8.23
CA ARG A 100 6.52 -16.72 8.63
C ARG A 100 5.07 -16.24 8.63
N LYS A 101 4.82 -14.99 9.09
CA LYS A 101 3.49 -14.40 9.20
C LYS A 101 2.89 -14.04 7.85
N THR A 102 3.70 -13.53 6.92
CA THR A 102 3.23 -12.99 5.65
C THR A 102 3.43 -13.94 4.48
N GLY A 103 4.35 -14.89 4.58
CA GLY A 103 4.80 -15.75 3.47
C GLY A 103 5.71 -15.04 2.46
N TYR A 104 6.09 -13.78 2.71
CA TYR A 104 6.90 -12.98 1.81
C TYR A 104 8.35 -12.84 2.30
N HIS A 105 9.28 -12.66 1.36
CA HIS A 105 10.70 -12.48 1.66
C HIS A 105 11.04 -11.06 2.16
N ASP A 106 10.33 -10.04 1.66
CA ASP A 106 10.43 -8.63 2.10
C ASP A 106 9.16 -7.84 1.78
N ALA A 107 9.17 -6.55 2.07
CA ALA A 107 8.02 -5.66 2.08
C ALA A 107 7.53 -5.19 0.70
N ILE A 108 8.11 -5.66 -0.40
CA ILE A 108 7.76 -5.24 -1.76
C ILE A 108 7.82 -6.40 -2.75
N SER A 109 6.86 -6.46 -3.66
CA SER A 109 6.93 -7.24 -4.90
C SER A 109 7.08 -6.28 -6.10
N ILE A 110 7.92 -6.66 -7.04
CA ILE A 110 8.17 -5.91 -8.29
C ILE A 110 8.07 -6.85 -9.48
N GLY A 111 7.71 -6.33 -10.64
CA GLY A 111 7.61 -7.15 -11.85
C GLY A 111 7.10 -6.37 -13.05
N ARG A 112 6.81 -7.10 -14.13
CA ARG A 112 6.06 -6.61 -15.28
C ARG A 112 4.62 -7.06 -15.16
N GLY A 113 3.68 -6.21 -15.57
CA GLY A 113 2.27 -6.55 -15.63
C GLY A 113 1.58 -5.83 -16.76
N ARG A 114 0.31 -6.16 -16.99
CA ARG A 114 -0.53 -5.47 -17.98
C ARG A 114 -1.66 -4.75 -17.27
N MET A 115 -1.86 -3.48 -17.60
CA MET A 115 -2.92 -2.61 -17.10
C MET A 115 -3.74 -2.09 -18.28
N GLY A 116 -4.91 -2.67 -18.52
CA GLY A 116 -5.64 -2.46 -19.77
C GLY A 116 -4.77 -2.86 -20.98
N PRO A 117 -4.60 -1.97 -21.98
CA PRO A 117 -3.77 -2.26 -23.15
C PRO A 117 -2.27 -2.05 -22.92
N HIS A 118 -1.84 -1.57 -21.74
CA HIS A 118 -0.47 -1.15 -21.49
C HIS A 118 0.32 -2.20 -20.72
N ASP A 119 1.53 -2.50 -21.20
CA ASP A 119 2.54 -3.17 -20.40
C ASP A 119 3.22 -2.14 -19.48
N VAL A 120 3.38 -2.48 -18.21
CA VAL A 120 3.95 -1.59 -17.19
C VAL A 120 4.96 -2.33 -16.32
N GLY A 121 5.99 -1.64 -15.87
CA GLY A 121 6.74 -2.04 -14.71
C GLY A 121 5.87 -1.74 -13.46
N PHE A 122 5.60 -2.76 -12.66
CA PHE A 122 4.69 -2.63 -11.52
C PHE A 122 5.36 -3.04 -10.22
N GLY A 123 5.24 -2.17 -9.21
CA GLY A 123 5.71 -2.43 -7.87
C GLY A 123 4.60 -2.21 -6.84
N VAL A 124 4.60 -3.03 -5.79
CA VAL A 124 3.64 -2.89 -4.69
C VAL A 124 4.28 -3.19 -3.35
N MET A 125 4.21 -2.21 -2.45
CA MET A 125 4.64 -2.35 -1.06
C MET A 125 3.52 -2.90 -0.20
N ASP A 126 3.89 -3.71 0.81
CA ASP A 126 2.93 -4.34 1.73
C ASP A 126 3.24 -3.96 3.18
N PHE A 127 2.34 -3.19 3.79
CA PHE A 127 2.50 -2.67 5.14
C PHE A 127 2.54 -3.75 6.22
N THR A 128 2.05 -4.96 5.93
CA THR A 128 2.06 -6.09 6.87
C THR A 128 3.46 -6.61 7.17
N PHE A 129 4.43 -6.39 6.26
CA PHE A 129 5.83 -6.78 6.47
C PHE A 129 6.62 -5.61 7.07
N LEU A 130 6.91 -5.63 8.35
CA LEU A 130 7.69 -4.61 9.09
C LEU A 130 7.24 -3.17 8.80
N GLY A 131 5.92 -2.92 8.67
CA GLY A 131 5.37 -1.60 8.33
C GLY A 131 5.83 -1.09 6.96
N ALA A 132 6.13 -1.98 6.03
CA ALA A 132 6.74 -1.72 4.73
C ALA A 132 7.93 -0.75 4.81
N SER A 133 8.71 -0.83 5.88
CA SER A 133 9.88 0.02 6.05
C SER A 133 10.92 -0.26 4.98
N MET A 134 11.48 0.82 4.41
CA MET A 134 12.49 0.76 3.37
C MET A 134 13.84 0.38 3.96
N GLY A 135 14.26 -0.86 3.74
CA GLY A 135 15.64 -1.34 3.94
C GLY A 135 16.37 -1.50 2.60
N SER A 136 17.55 -2.10 2.66
CA SER A 136 18.41 -2.36 1.48
C SER A 136 17.71 -3.11 0.37
N VAL A 137 16.92 -4.15 0.71
CA VAL A 137 16.19 -4.97 -0.28
C VAL A 137 15.02 -4.21 -0.90
N VAL A 138 14.27 -3.44 -0.13
CA VAL A 138 13.19 -2.61 -0.69
C VAL A 138 13.77 -1.59 -1.67
N GLY A 139 14.82 -0.88 -1.28
CA GLY A 139 15.47 0.08 -2.18
C GLY A 139 16.10 -0.57 -3.40
N GLU A 140 16.73 -1.75 -3.25
CA GLU A 140 17.25 -2.52 -4.38
C GLU A 140 16.16 -2.94 -5.34
N LYS A 141 15.05 -3.51 -4.84
CA LYS A 141 13.93 -3.91 -5.70
C LYS A 141 13.31 -2.71 -6.41
N VAL A 142 13.09 -1.57 -5.74
CA VAL A 142 12.62 -0.35 -6.42
C VAL A 142 13.60 0.08 -7.53
N THR A 143 14.90 0.08 -7.25
CA THR A 143 15.93 0.41 -8.24
C THR A 143 15.86 -0.54 -9.43
N ARG A 144 15.81 -1.85 -9.20
CA ARG A 144 15.72 -2.86 -10.28
C ARG A 144 14.42 -2.77 -11.06
N LEU A 145 13.29 -2.48 -10.39
CA LEU A 145 12.04 -2.22 -11.09
C LEU A 145 12.22 -1.11 -12.12
N VAL A 146 12.77 0.03 -11.68
CA VAL A 146 12.98 1.19 -12.54
C VAL A 146 13.98 0.90 -13.66
N GLU A 147 15.12 0.29 -13.34
CA GLU A 147 16.17 -0.01 -14.33
C GLU A 147 15.71 -1.04 -15.38
N LYS A 148 15.07 -2.14 -14.95
CA LYS A 148 14.53 -3.16 -15.88
C LYS A 148 13.40 -2.58 -16.74
N SER A 149 12.55 -1.72 -16.16
CA SER A 149 11.49 -1.03 -16.91
C SER A 149 12.07 -0.04 -17.91
N THR A 150 13.11 0.69 -17.54
CA THR A 150 13.83 1.61 -18.44
C THR A 150 14.40 0.86 -19.64
N ALA A 151 15.08 -0.27 -19.39
CA ALA A 151 15.65 -1.10 -20.45
C ALA A 151 14.60 -1.67 -21.40
N GLN A 152 13.39 -1.96 -20.89
CA GLN A 152 12.26 -2.46 -21.68
C GLN A 152 11.34 -1.34 -22.21
N ARG A 153 11.66 -0.07 -21.96
CA ARG A 153 10.86 1.12 -22.30
C ARG A 153 9.42 1.06 -21.77
N LEU A 154 9.26 0.57 -20.56
CA LEU A 154 7.96 0.49 -19.86
C LEU A 154 7.78 1.70 -18.93
N PRO A 155 6.57 2.28 -18.83
CA PRO A 155 6.24 3.18 -17.74
C PRO A 155 6.27 2.41 -16.41
N VAL A 156 6.56 3.09 -15.30
CA VAL A 156 6.60 2.49 -13.97
C VAL A 156 5.43 2.97 -13.13
N ILE A 157 4.71 2.03 -12.52
CA ILE A 157 3.68 2.28 -11.52
C ILE A 157 4.11 1.63 -10.20
N LEU A 158 4.16 2.41 -9.12
CA LEU A 158 4.58 1.92 -7.81
C LEU A 158 3.55 2.27 -6.73
N VAL A 159 2.92 1.25 -6.16
CA VAL A 159 2.01 1.42 -5.02
C VAL A 159 2.84 1.51 -3.74
N CYS A 160 2.86 2.71 -3.15
CA CYS A 160 3.62 3.04 -1.96
C CYS A 160 2.76 2.88 -0.70
N ALA A 161 3.27 2.13 0.27
CA ALA A 161 2.77 2.05 1.63
C ALA A 161 3.96 1.88 2.55
N SER A 162 4.25 2.80 3.47
CA SER A 162 5.45 2.68 4.30
C SER A 162 5.41 3.51 5.57
N GLY A 163 5.93 2.95 6.65
CA GLY A 163 6.29 3.66 7.87
C GLY A 163 7.63 4.42 7.78
N GLY A 164 8.37 4.33 6.65
CA GLY A 164 9.61 5.06 6.42
C GLY A 164 10.86 4.19 6.30
N ALA A 165 12.02 4.75 6.63
CA ALA A 165 13.32 4.04 6.59
C ALA A 165 13.39 2.96 7.68
N ARG A 166 13.95 1.81 7.36
CA ARG A 166 14.13 0.68 8.28
C ARG A 166 15.27 0.92 9.23
N MET A 167 14.95 1.26 10.47
CA MET A 167 15.93 1.64 11.50
C MET A 167 16.97 0.53 11.78
N TYR A 168 16.59 -0.73 11.66
CA TYR A 168 17.47 -1.88 11.89
C TYR A 168 18.69 -1.92 10.96
N GLU A 169 18.59 -1.31 9.78
CA GLU A 169 19.67 -1.27 8.78
C GLU A 169 20.43 0.06 8.77
N GLY A 170 20.13 1.00 9.68
CA GLY A 170 20.86 2.24 9.85
C GLY A 170 21.07 3.01 8.54
N MET A 171 22.31 3.36 8.23
CA MET A 171 22.69 4.10 7.03
C MET A 171 22.36 3.38 5.73
N PHE A 172 22.32 2.05 5.71
CA PHE A 172 21.93 1.31 4.50
C PHE A 172 20.50 1.65 4.08
N SER A 173 19.59 1.84 5.03
CA SER A 173 18.23 2.30 4.73
C SER A 173 18.20 3.71 4.15
N LEU A 174 18.95 4.63 4.73
CA LEU A 174 18.98 6.03 4.29
C LEU A 174 19.57 6.17 2.88
N MET A 175 20.63 5.41 2.57
CA MET A 175 21.24 5.41 1.24
C MET A 175 20.34 4.89 0.13
N GLN A 176 19.27 4.16 0.46
CA GLN A 176 18.28 3.75 -0.53
C GLN A 176 17.51 4.95 -1.13
N MET A 177 17.35 6.03 -0.38
CA MET A 177 16.74 7.26 -0.90
C MET A 177 17.50 7.80 -2.11
N ALA A 178 18.81 7.98 -1.98
CA ALA A 178 19.66 8.44 -3.08
C ALA A 178 19.69 7.44 -4.25
N LYS A 179 19.76 6.15 -3.96
CA LYS A 179 19.82 5.08 -4.95
C LYS A 179 18.56 5.03 -5.81
N THR A 180 17.38 5.02 -5.21
CA THR A 180 16.11 5.00 -5.93
C THR A 180 15.86 6.27 -6.71
N SER A 181 16.20 7.44 -6.14
CA SER A 181 16.11 8.74 -6.84
C SER A 181 17.02 8.80 -8.06
N GLY A 182 18.24 8.27 -7.96
CA GLY A 182 19.17 8.18 -9.11
C GLY A 182 18.66 7.27 -10.24
N ALA A 183 17.98 6.16 -9.89
CA ALA A 183 17.35 5.30 -10.91
C ALA A 183 16.19 6.02 -11.60
N LEU A 184 15.32 6.70 -10.85
CA LEU A 184 14.21 7.49 -11.40
C LEU A 184 14.70 8.65 -12.29
N ALA A 185 15.79 9.31 -11.92
CA ALA A 185 16.38 10.35 -12.76
C ALA A 185 16.80 9.81 -14.15
N ARG A 186 17.37 8.59 -14.20
CA ARG A 186 17.69 7.92 -15.48
C ARG A 186 16.46 7.51 -16.27
N HIS A 187 15.41 7.07 -15.58
CA HIS A 187 14.12 6.73 -16.17
C HIS A 187 13.48 7.95 -16.85
N ALA A 188 13.41 9.06 -16.13
CA ALA A 188 12.93 10.34 -16.65
C ALA A 188 13.77 10.84 -17.84
N ALA A 189 15.12 10.73 -17.77
CA ALA A 189 16.01 11.07 -18.89
C ALA A 189 15.78 10.20 -20.13
N ALA A 190 15.25 8.98 -19.96
CA ALA A 190 14.83 8.11 -21.06
C ALA A 190 13.44 8.48 -21.64
N GLY A 191 12.78 9.50 -21.11
CA GLY A 191 11.43 9.94 -21.51
C GLY A 191 10.34 8.95 -21.15
N LEU A 192 10.47 8.27 -20.00
CA LEU A 192 9.52 7.25 -19.55
C LEU A 192 8.78 7.71 -18.31
N ALA A 193 7.48 7.44 -18.27
CA ALA A 193 6.61 7.89 -17.18
C ALA A 193 6.78 7.07 -15.90
N TYR A 194 6.74 7.77 -14.76
CA TYR A 194 6.69 7.20 -13.42
C TYR A 194 5.48 7.71 -12.65
N ILE A 195 4.63 6.81 -12.17
CA ILE A 195 3.39 7.12 -11.45
C ILE A 195 3.40 6.43 -10.08
N PRO A 196 3.80 7.11 -8.99
CA PRO A 196 3.61 6.60 -7.64
C PRO A 196 2.15 6.74 -7.20
N ILE A 197 1.64 5.70 -6.52
CA ILE A 197 0.33 5.67 -5.89
C ILE A 197 0.52 5.62 -4.39
N LEU A 198 0.22 6.71 -3.71
CA LEU A 198 0.44 6.87 -2.29
C LEU A 198 -0.77 6.37 -1.49
N THR A 199 -0.57 5.34 -0.69
CA THR A 199 -1.61 4.75 0.15
C THR A 199 -1.35 5.04 1.63
N HIS A 200 -2.30 4.68 2.48
CA HIS A 200 -2.20 4.91 3.93
C HIS A 200 -1.40 3.80 4.64
N PRO A 201 -0.32 4.15 5.38
CA PRO A 201 0.43 5.41 5.37
C PRO A 201 1.59 5.40 4.34
N THR A 202 2.03 6.56 3.86
CA THR A 202 3.28 6.72 3.10
C THR A 202 4.11 7.82 3.75
N THR A 203 5.15 7.44 4.52
CA THR A 203 5.83 8.38 5.41
C THR A 203 7.36 8.34 5.32
N ALA A 204 7.98 9.31 5.94
CA ALA A 204 9.42 9.46 6.18
C ALA A 204 10.28 9.28 4.91
N GLY A 205 11.29 8.39 4.94
CA GLY A 205 12.25 8.21 3.85
C GLY A 205 11.63 7.76 2.52
N VAL A 206 10.51 7.04 2.53
CA VAL A 206 9.78 6.67 1.32
C VAL A 206 9.09 7.89 0.72
N MET A 207 8.37 8.67 1.54
CA MET A 207 7.79 9.94 1.10
C MET A 207 8.85 10.90 0.58
N ALA A 208 9.99 11.02 1.25
CA ALA A 208 11.08 11.94 0.90
C ALA A 208 11.99 11.42 -0.23
N SER A 209 11.61 10.37 -0.94
CA SER A 209 12.35 9.84 -2.09
C SER A 209 11.40 9.44 -3.21
N PHE A 210 11.36 8.17 -3.59
CA PHE A 210 10.62 7.71 -4.76
C PHE A 210 9.12 7.99 -4.74
N ALA A 211 8.46 8.14 -3.58
CA ALA A 211 7.02 8.37 -3.55
C ALA A 211 6.59 9.78 -4.03
N THR A 212 7.51 10.75 -4.10
CA THR A 212 7.22 12.13 -4.52
C THR A 212 7.99 12.57 -5.76
N LEU A 213 8.60 11.62 -6.49
CA LEU A 213 9.36 11.89 -7.71
C LEU A 213 8.62 11.47 -8.98
N GLY A 214 7.30 11.32 -8.90
CA GLY A 214 6.46 10.95 -10.04
C GLY A 214 6.21 12.08 -11.03
N ASP A 215 5.99 11.73 -12.28
CA ASP A 215 5.46 12.64 -13.29
C ASP A 215 3.98 12.97 -13.01
N LEU A 216 3.26 12.05 -12.39
CA LEU A 216 1.92 12.24 -11.84
C LEU A 216 1.83 11.49 -10.51
N ILE A 217 1.57 12.21 -9.43
CA ILE A 217 1.50 11.66 -8.07
C ILE A 217 0.04 11.45 -7.68
N VAL A 218 -0.36 10.18 -7.56
CA VAL A 218 -1.74 9.79 -7.22
C VAL A 218 -1.79 9.36 -5.76
N ALA A 219 -2.87 9.69 -5.05
CA ALA A 219 -3.10 9.19 -3.69
C ALA A 219 -4.50 8.60 -3.51
N GLU A 220 -4.64 7.67 -2.57
CA GLU A 220 -5.95 7.22 -2.08
C GLU A 220 -6.55 8.25 -1.12
N PRO A 221 -7.90 8.38 -1.04
CA PRO A 221 -8.57 9.27 -0.10
C PRO A 221 -8.14 9.06 1.36
N ALA A 222 -8.00 10.16 2.08
CA ALA A 222 -7.63 10.20 3.49
C ALA A 222 -6.30 9.50 3.85
N ALA A 223 -5.44 9.19 2.89
CA ALA A 223 -4.13 8.62 3.13
C ALA A 223 -3.25 9.58 3.95
N LEU A 224 -2.56 9.03 4.96
CA LEU A 224 -1.54 9.78 5.70
C LEU A 224 -0.24 9.78 4.89
N ILE A 225 0.18 10.96 4.46
CA ILE A 225 1.37 11.15 3.64
C ILE A 225 2.19 12.29 4.24
N GLY A 226 3.42 12.02 4.63
CA GLY A 226 4.25 13.06 5.24
C GLY A 226 5.62 12.54 5.66
N PHE A 227 6.56 13.46 5.93
CA PHE A 227 7.90 13.08 6.38
C PHE A 227 7.87 12.63 7.84
N ALA A 228 7.63 13.54 8.76
CA ALA A 228 7.47 13.22 10.18
C ALA A 228 6.00 13.00 10.51
N GLY A 229 5.68 12.06 11.42
CA GLY A 229 4.30 11.87 11.86
C GLY A 229 3.71 13.13 12.51
N PRO A 230 2.39 13.36 12.40
CA PRO A 230 1.73 14.57 12.96
C PRO A 230 2.04 14.77 14.45
N ARG A 231 2.09 13.69 15.22
CA ARG A 231 2.43 13.72 16.66
C ARG A 231 3.83 14.29 16.90
N VAL A 232 4.83 13.81 16.14
CA VAL A 232 6.21 14.28 16.28
C VAL A 232 6.31 15.77 15.97
N ILE A 233 5.63 16.23 14.90
CA ILE A 233 5.62 17.64 14.51
C ILE A 233 4.99 18.48 15.62
N LYS A 234 3.82 18.08 16.12
CA LYS A 234 3.12 18.80 17.20
C LYS A 234 3.96 18.89 18.46
N GLU A 235 4.60 17.77 18.87
CA GLU A 235 5.47 17.73 20.05
C GLU A 235 6.74 18.59 19.89
N THR A 236 7.28 18.69 18.66
CA THR A 236 8.51 19.45 18.37
C THR A 236 8.23 20.95 18.22
N THR A 237 7.15 21.31 17.51
CA THR A 237 6.83 22.71 17.21
C THR A 237 5.97 23.37 18.28
N GLN A 238 5.37 22.59 19.17
CA GLN A 238 4.42 23.05 20.20
C GLN A 238 3.20 23.82 19.61
N GLN A 239 2.87 23.55 18.35
CA GLN A 239 1.77 24.21 17.64
C GLN A 239 0.67 23.21 17.27
N ASP A 240 -0.56 23.69 17.24
CA ASP A 240 -1.66 22.92 16.70
C ASP A 240 -1.56 22.82 15.18
N LEU A 241 -1.75 21.60 14.67
CA LEU A 241 -1.68 21.34 13.25
C LEU A 241 -3.01 21.71 12.58
N PRO A 242 -3.00 22.22 11.34
CA PRO A 242 -4.21 22.48 10.58
C PRO A 242 -5.08 21.23 10.42
N ASP A 243 -6.39 21.42 10.28
CA ASP A 243 -7.32 20.33 10.01
C ASP A 243 -6.94 19.57 8.74
N GLY A 244 -6.97 18.23 8.83
CA GLY A 244 -6.58 17.36 7.74
C GLY A 244 -5.08 17.36 7.41
N PHE A 245 -4.23 17.93 8.24
CA PHE A 245 -2.78 17.98 8.03
C PHE A 245 -2.21 16.61 7.64
N GLN A 246 -1.39 16.59 6.59
CA GLN A 246 -0.80 15.38 6.00
C GLN A 246 -1.82 14.37 5.44
N ARG A 247 -3.08 14.73 5.25
CA ARG A 247 -4.02 13.91 4.49
C ARG A 247 -3.92 14.21 2.99
N SER A 248 -4.23 13.21 2.17
CA SER A 248 -4.15 13.32 0.71
C SER A 248 -4.89 14.55 0.17
N GLU A 249 -6.08 14.86 0.70
CA GLU A 249 -6.88 16.01 0.27
C GLU A 249 -6.21 17.35 0.65
N PHE A 250 -5.56 17.42 1.81
CA PHE A 250 -4.78 18.57 2.23
C PHE A 250 -3.56 18.77 1.31
N LEU A 251 -2.86 17.68 0.98
CA LEU A 251 -1.69 17.74 0.12
C LEU A 251 -2.04 18.09 -1.34
N LEU A 252 -3.17 17.57 -1.86
CA LEU A 252 -3.71 17.97 -3.16
C LEU A 252 -3.97 19.48 -3.20
N LYS A 253 -4.63 20.01 -2.17
CA LYS A 253 -4.90 21.45 -2.04
C LYS A 253 -3.63 22.31 -1.95
N LYS A 254 -2.52 21.71 -1.51
CA LYS A 254 -1.21 22.37 -1.42
C LYS A 254 -0.33 22.16 -2.66
N GLY A 255 -0.80 21.43 -3.66
CA GLY A 255 -0.06 21.17 -4.90
C GLY A 255 1.07 20.14 -4.74
N LEU A 256 1.00 19.29 -3.70
CA LEU A 256 1.96 18.20 -3.46
C LEU A 256 1.51 16.87 -4.04
N LEU A 257 0.29 16.79 -4.49
CA LEU A 257 -0.32 15.67 -5.22
C LEU A 257 -1.06 16.20 -6.44
N ASP A 258 -1.17 15.39 -7.47
CA ASP A 258 -1.89 15.72 -8.68
C ASP A 258 -3.32 15.19 -8.65
N LEU A 259 -3.53 13.99 -8.09
CA LEU A 259 -4.85 13.35 -8.02
C LEU A 259 -5.08 12.66 -6.67
N VAL A 260 -6.32 12.74 -6.18
CA VAL A 260 -6.84 11.86 -5.13
C VAL A 260 -7.95 11.01 -5.74
N VAL A 261 -7.74 9.69 -5.80
CA VAL A 261 -8.61 8.77 -6.54
C VAL A 261 -9.09 7.64 -5.63
N ASN A 262 -10.41 7.42 -5.62
CA ASN A 262 -10.97 6.28 -4.92
C ASN A 262 -10.45 4.97 -5.54
N ARG A 263 -10.09 4.02 -4.69
CA ARG A 263 -9.53 2.71 -5.07
C ARG A 263 -10.31 2.00 -6.16
N LYS A 264 -11.65 2.08 -6.13
CA LYS A 264 -12.51 1.47 -7.13
C LYS A 264 -12.36 2.05 -8.54
N GLN A 265 -11.94 3.30 -8.63
CA GLN A 265 -11.76 4.01 -9.90
C GLN A 265 -10.29 4.02 -10.34
N LEU A 266 -9.38 3.58 -9.46
CA LEU A 266 -7.94 3.76 -9.62
C LEU A 266 -7.42 3.10 -10.90
N LYS A 267 -7.81 1.85 -11.21
CA LYS A 267 -7.38 1.15 -12.43
C LYS A 267 -7.78 1.92 -13.69
N GLN A 268 -9.03 2.36 -13.77
CA GLN A 268 -9.54 3.09 -14.94
C GLN A 268 -8.86 4.44 -15.10
N THR A 269 -8.65 5.16 -13.98
CA THR A 269 -7.93 6.44 -13.99
C THR A 269 -6.50 6.26 -14.47
N LEU A 270 -5.80 5.22 -14.02
CA LEU A 270 -4.42 4.93 -14.43
C LEU A 270 -4.34 4.54 -15.91
N ILE A 271 -5.28 3.76 -16.43
CA ILE A 271 -5.35 3.43 -17.86
C ILE A 271 -5.49 4.72 -18.67
N LEU A 272 -6.42 5.59 -18.30
CA LEU A 272 -6.62 6.88 -18.97
C LEU A 272 -5.35 7.75 -18.94
N VAL A 273 -4.68 7.82 -17.79
CA VAL A 273 -3.41 8.56 -17.65
C VAL A 273 -2.33 7.97 -18.56
N LEU A 274 -2.21 6.64 -18.62
CA LEU A 274 -1.26 5.97 -19.50
C LEU A 274 -1.58 6.21 -20.98
N ASP A 275 -2.86 6.25 -21.37
CA ASP A 275 -3.27 6.59 -22.74
C ASP A 275 -2.76 7.98 -23.13
N TYR A 276 -2.87 8.97 -22.25
CA TYR A 276 -2.37 10.32 -22.50
C TYR A 276 -0.84 10.41 -22.52
N LEU A 277 -0.15 9.72 -21.59
CA LEU A 277 1.30 9.80 -21.47
C LEU A 277 2.05 9.01 -22.53
N LEU A 278 1.40 7.99 -23.12
CA LEU A 278 2.03 7.10 -24.11
C LEU A 278 1.60 7.36 -25.57
N ASP A 279 0.94 8.51 -25.82
CA ASP A 279 0.47 8.94 -27.17
C ASP A 279 -0.37 7.86 -27.90
N LYS A 280 -1.11 7.03 -27.17
CA LYS A 280 -2.07 6.11 -27.77
C LYS A 280 -3.42 6.80 -27.91
N PRO A 281 -4.12 6.67 -29.06
CA PRO A 281 -5.41 7.31 -29.25
C PRO A 281 -6.38 6.80 -28.18
N VAL A 282 -6.99 7.74 -27.45
CA VAL A 282 -8.03 7.44 -26.46
C VAL A 282 -9.23 6.84 -27.20
N VAL A 283 -9.48 5.56 -27.02
CA VAL A 283 -10.72 4.94 -27.47
C VAL A 283 -11.80 5.37 -26.48
N VAL A 284 -12.49 6.46 -26.79
CA VAL A 284 -13.70 6.85 -26.04
C VAL A 284 -14.74 5.77 -26.35
N ALA A 285 -15.06 4.92 -25.39
CA ALA A 285 -16.21 4.03 -25.46
C ALA A 285 -17.45 4.91 -25.51
N ASN A 286 -18.04 5.03 -26.70
CA ASN A 286 -19.36 5.63 -26.86
C ASN A 286 -20.34 4.76 -26.08
N GLY A 287 -20.84 5.28 -24.92
CA GLY A 287 -21.90 4.72 -24.13
C GLY A 287 -23.28 4.97 -24.74
#